data_47d59f0ca46e76e62f6b30573999ffa9
#
_entry.id   47d59f0ca46e76e62f6b30573999ffa9
#
_cell.length_a   1.000
_cell.length_b   1.000
_cell.length_c   1.000
_cell.angle_alpha   90.00
_cell.angle_beta   90.00
_cell.angle_gamma   90.00
#
_symmetry.space_group_name_H-M   'P 1'
#
loop_
_entity.id
_entity.type
_entity.pdbx_description
1 polymer ?
#
loop_
_entity_poly.entity_id
_entity_poly.type
_entity_poly.pdbx_seq_one_letter_code
_entity_poly.pdbx_strand_id
1 'polypeptide(L)'
;MTPPLSAWGLTGAPVPLPGGHRNTVLRVGDHVVKTTRRSEAAVTWLLPVMEALTAYGLVAPRPIRSGNGRLVVEGWTCEPFVDGVPCATVSLRPNWPRLPKSLGQRPGFAAAQALQFTPRGGDIDLTTMPPPLVRAVRAAWSALPRAAPCVVHGDLNRSNLIQTTKGIAVIDWDEARLDHPGFDHVSLGQATSAEVRAAQAWEIACCWQLEPERARELARRFVRDARRPTKMRAPSC
;
A
#
# COMPACT_ATOMS: atom_id res chain seq x y z
N MET A 1 5.13 21.76 7.19
CA MET A 1 3.83 21.67 7.92
C MET A 1 4.14 21.11 9.30
N THR A 2 3.76 21.80 10.36
CA THR A 2 4.03 21.38 11.74
C THR A 2 2.96 20.39 12.21
N PRO A 3 3.32 19.25 12.87
CA PRO A 3 2.33 18.30 13.33
C PRO A 3 1.51 18.86 14.52
N PRO A 4 0.18 18.68 14.54
CA PRO A 4 -0.69 19.14 15.62
C PRO A 4 -0.65 18.17 16.82
N LEU A 5 0.50 18.06 17.49
CA LEU A 5 0.75 17.09 18.55
C LEU A 5 -0.23 17.19 19.71
N SER A 6 -0.65 18.41 20.06
CA SER A 6 -1.64 18.66 21.13
C SER A 6 -2.99 18.01 20.84
N ALA A 7 -3.35 17.77 19.57
CA ALA A 7 -4.59 17.09 19.20
C ALA A 7 -4.65 15.65 19.75
N TRP A 8 -3.51 15.01 19.94
CA TRP A 8 -3.39 13.67 20.53
C TRP A 8 -2.80 13.69 21.94
N GLY A 9 -2.67 14.88 22.57
CA GLY A 9 -2.06 15.02 23.89
C GLY A 9 -0.58 14.65 23.93
N LEU A 10 0.10 14.66 22.79
CA LEU A 10 1.52 14.30 22.69
C LEU A 10 2.41 15.47 23.11
N THR A 11 3.40 15.16 23.92
CA THR A 11 4.44 16.10 24.36
C THR A 11 5.80 15.54 23.97
N GLY A 12 6.76 16.42 23.68
CA GLY A 12 8.11 16.03 23.27
C GLY A 12 8.50 16.51 21.88
N ALA A 13 9.78 16.42 21.59
CA ALA A 13 10.31 16.82 20.28
C ALA A 13 10.05 15.72 19.25
N PRO A 14 9.45 16.05 18.07
CA PRO A 14 9.31 15.09 17.00
C PRO A 14 10.67 14.74 16.38
N VAL A 15 10.93 13.45 16.20
CA VAL A 15 12.15 12.92 15.57
C VAL A 15 11.78 12.34 14.21
N PRO A 16 12.38 12.81 13.11
CA PRO A 16 12.13 12.24 11.78
C PRO A 16 12.49 10.75 11.73
N LEU A 17 11.60 9.94 11.14
CA LEU A 17 11.89 8.55 10.84
C LEU A 17 12.31 8.41 9.37
N PRO A 18 13.34 7.58 9.09
CA PRO A 18 13.74 7.31 7.71
C PRO A 18 12.67 6.49 6.98
N GLY A 19 12.49 6.73 5.68
CA GLY A 19 11.74 5.85 4.80
C GLY A 19 10.51 6.41 4.10
N GLY A 20 9.95 7.51 4.49
CA GLY A 20 8.74 8.07 3.83
C GLY A 20 9.07 8.98 2.65
N HIS A 21 9.06 8.48 1.40
CA HIS A 21 9.26 9.36 0.22
C HIS A 21 8.06 10.27 -0.05
N ARG A 22 6.85 9.86 0.33
CA ARG A 22 5.58 10.56 0.02
C ARG A 22 5.00 11.32 1.20
N ASN A 23 5.33 10.90 2.41
CA ASN A 23 4.79 11.43 3.65
C ASN A 23 5.92 11.86 4.60
N THR A 24 5.70 12.91 5.36
CA THR A 24 6.54 13.22 6.51
C THR A 24 6.14 12.28 7.65
N VAL A 25 7.09 11.52 8.19
CA VAL A 25 6.88 10.56 9.27
C VAL A 25 7.77 10.95 10.45
N LEU A 26 7.16 11.16 11.61
CA LEU A 26 7.83 11.64 12.81
C LEU A 26 7.50 10.73 13.99
N ARG A 27 8.49 10.38 14.79
CA ARG A 27 8.29 9.71 16.08
C ARG A 27 8.18 10.75 17.19
N VAL A 28 7.20 10.57 18.08
CA VAL A 28 7.02 11.37 19.30
C VAL A 28 6.79 10.40 20.46
N GLY A 29 7.80 10.12 21.27
CA GLY A 29 7.72 9.08 22.30
C GLY A 29 7.39 7.71 21.70
N ASP A 30 6.29 7.12 22.16
CA ASP A 30 5.79 5.81 21.69
C ASP A 30 4.74 5.94 20.56
N HIS A 31 4.73 7.06 19.86
CA HIS A 31 3.78 7.32 18.78
C HIS A 31 4.51 7.71 17.50
N VAL A 32 3.86 7.45 16.39
CA VAL A 32 4.22 7.95 15.06
C VAL A 32 3.12 8.90 14.61
N VAL A 33 3.51 10.10 14.21
CA VAL A 33 2.62 11.04 13.50
C VAL A 33 3.08 11.16 12.07
N LYS A 34 2.16 11.02 11.12
CA LYS A 34 2.50 11.08 9.70
C LYS A 34 1.50 11.94 8.92
N THR A 35 2.02 12.68 7.93
CA THR A 35 1.14 13.38 7.01
C THR A 35 0.32 12.40 6.20
N THR A 36 -0.93 12.77 5.86
CA THR A 36 -1.78 11.96 5.00
C THR A 36 -2.60 12.84 4.07
N ARG A 37 -2.88 12.31 2.87
CA ARG A 37 -3.86 12.86 1.92
C ARG A 37 -5.19 12.12 1.96
N ARG A 38 -5.30 11.14 2.84
CA ARG A 38 -6.48 10.30 2.98
C ARG A 38 -7.57 11.02 3.77
N SER A 39 -8.81 10.84 3.37
CA SER A 39 -9.95 11.36 4.11
C SER A 39 -10.14 10.62 5.44
N GLU A 40 -10.86 11.24 6.38
CA GLU A 40 -11.28 10.61 7.64
C GLU A 40 -11.94 9.25 7.40
N ALA A 41 -12.85 9.17 6.41
CA ALA A 41 -13.53 7.92 6.05
C ALA A 41 -12.55 6.84 5.54
N ALA A 42 -11.52 7.22 4.77
CA ALA A 42 -10.51 6.30 4.27
C ALA A 42 -9.60 5.77 5.39
N VAL A 43 -9.33 6.55 6.42
CA VAL A 43 -8.57 6.11 7.61
C VAL A 43 -9.45 5.27 8.52
N THR A 44 -10.72 5.64 8.71
CA THR A 44 -11.70 4.86 9.48
C THR A 44 -11.87 3.44 8.91
N TRP A 45 -11.84 3.31 7.58
CA TRP A 45 -11.94 2.01 6.90
C TRP A 45 -10.82 1.03 7.31
N LEU A 46 -9.66 1.51 7.75
CA LEU A 46 -8.56 0.67 8.22
C LEU A 46 -8.82 0.02 9.59
N LEU A 47 -9.67 0.60 10.43
CA LEU A 47 -9.85 0.10 11.81
C LEU A 47 -10.27 -1.36 11.89
N PRO A 48 -11.33 -1.84 11.18
CA PRO A 48 -11.69 -3.25 11.16
C PRO A 48 -10.64 -4.12 10.44
N VAL A 49 -9.86 -3.57 9.51
CA VAL A 49 -8.73 -4.28 8.89
C VAL A 49 -7.67 -4.60 9.93
N MET A 50 -7.26 -3.61 10.73
CA MET A 50 -6.27 -3.79 11.80
C MET A 50 -6.75 -4.77 12.87
N GLU A 51 -8.02 -4.73 13.20
CA GLU A 51 -8.64 -5.67 14.16
C GLU A 51 -8.57 -7.11 13.65
N ALA A 52 -8.94 -7.33 12.38
CA ALA A 52 -8.86 -8.64 11.76
C ALA A 52 -7.42 -9.17 11.70
N LEU A 53 -6.43 -8.31 11.37
CA LEU A 53 -5.01 -8.68 11.37
C LEU A 53 -4.54 -9.12 12.76
N THR A 54 -4.94 -8.41 13.80
CA THR A 54 -4.61 -8.78 15.18
C THR A 54 -5.19 -10.16 15.55
N ALA A 55 -6.41 -10.46 15.09
CA ALA A 55 -7.02 -11.78 15.28
C ALA A 55 -6.24 -12.91 14.57
N TYR A 56 -5.48 -12.59 13.52
CA TYR A 56 -4.57 -13.52 12.84
C TYR A 56 -3.17 -13.61 13.47
N GLY A 57 -2.94 -12.93 14.59
CA GLY A 57 -1.65 -12.94 15.30
C GLY A 57 -0.59 -12.02 14.71
N LEU A 58 -0.98 -11.07 13.87
CA LEU A 58 -0.11 -10.01 13.37
C LEU A 58 -0.24 -8.75 14.23
N VAL A 59 0.84 -8.01 14.36
CA VAL A 59 0.80 -6.68 14.99
C VAL A 59 0.48 -5.66 13.92
N ALA A 60 -0.60 -4.89 14.08
CA ALA A 60 -0.96 -3.80 13.18
C ALA A 60 -1.15 -2.52 13.98
N PRO A 61 -0.35 -1.46 13.73
CA PRO A 61 -0.48 -0.20 14.44
C PRO A 61 -1.81 0.47 14.05
N ARG A 62 -2.71 0.51 15.03
CA ARG A 62 -4.06 1.04 14.81
C ARG A 62 -4.06 2.57 14.90
N PRO A 63 -4.64 3.30 13.93
CA PRO A 63 -4.77 4.75 14.03
C PRO A 63 -5.47 5.19 15.31
N ILE A 64 -4.90 6.19 15.97
CA ILE A 64 -5.34 6.74 17.25
C ILE A 64 -6.23 7.94 17.01
N ARG A 65 -7.38 7.99 17.69
CA ARG A 65 -8.26 9.15 17.67
C ARG A 65 -7.67 10.28 18.50
N SER A 66 -7.75 11.48 17.97
CA SER A 66 -7.45 12.72 18.70
C SER A 66 -8.46 12.97 19.84
N GLY A 67 -8.17 13.92 20.70
CA GLY A 67 -9.05 14.29 21.82
C GLY A 67 -10.47 14.73 21.42
N ASN A 68 -10.66 15.14 20.17
CA ASN A 68 -11.98 15.46 19.60
C ASN A 68 -12.57 14.30 18.76
N GLY A 69 -12.00 13.08 18.87
CA GLY A 69 -12.51 11.85 18.25
C GLY A 69 -12.11 11.64 16.78
N ARG A 70 -11.29 12.51 16.18
CA ARG A 70 -10.89 12.42 14.77
C ARG A 70 -9.64 11.59 14.58
N LEU A 71 -9.56 10.85 13.47
CA LEU A 71 -8.36 10.11 13.04
C LEU A 71 -7.43 10.95 12.17
N VAL A 72 -7.99 11.95 11.48
CA VAL A 72 -7.22 12.89 10.66
C VAL A 72 -7.40 14.31 11.20
N VAL A 73 -6.31 14.96 11.58
CA VAL A 73 -6.28 16.34 12.05
C VAL A 73 -5.28 17.14 11.23
N GLU A 74 -5.72 18.18 10.56
CA GLU A 74 -4.86 19.06 9.71
C GLU A 74 -3.96 18.31 8.72
N GLY A 75 -4.46 17.20 8.16
CA GLY A 75 -3.69 16.36 7.24
C GLY A 75 -2.66 15.44 7.91
N TRP A 76 -2.79 15.20 9.22
CA TRP A 76 -1.95 14.27 9.97
C TRP A 76 -2.78 13.14 10.59
N THR A 77 -2.15 11.98 10.75
CA THR A 77 -2.65 10.83 11.52
C THR A 77 -1.66 10.48 12.62
N CYS A 78 -2.13 9.77 13.64
CA CYS A 78 -1.32 9.25 14.72
C CYS A 78 -1.52 7.74 14.87
N GLU A 79 -0.46 7.00 15.11
CA GLU A 79 -0.49 5.56 15.37
C GLU A 79 0.58 5.18 16.40
N PRO A 80 0.49 4.02 17.08
CA PRO A 80 1.55 3.56 17.98
C PRO A 80 2.86 3.34 17.22
N PHE A 81 3.99 3.70 17.83
CA PHE A 81 5.30 3.32 17.32
C PHE A 81 5.49 1.82 17.47
N VAL A 82 5.94 1.16 16.40
CA VAL A 82 6.29 -0.26 16.40
C VAL A 82 7.79 -0.37 16.63
N ASP A 83 8.19 -0.87 17.80
CA ASP A 83 9.57 -1.15 18.10
C ASP A 83 9.96 -2.54 17.59
N GLY A 84 11.10 -2.61 16.89
CA GLY A 84 11.60 -3.85 16.31
C GLY A 84 12.60 -3.61 15.19
N VAL A 85 12.90 -4.67 14.45
CA VAL A 85 13.84 -4.63 13.32
C VAL A 85 13.13 -5.01 12.03
N PRO A 86 13.47 -4.38 10.89
CA PRO A 86 12.91 -4.78 9.58
C PRO A 86 13.19 -6.27 9.32
N CYS A 87 12.19 -6.99 8.81
CA CYS A 87 12.34 -8.41 8.47
C CYS A 87 13.38 -8.59 7.36
N ALA A 88 14.34 -9.50 7.56
CA ALA A 88 15.34 -9.81 6.54
C ALA A 88 14.73 -10.44 5.29
N THR A 89 13.64 -11.20 5.46
CA THR A 89 12.87 -11.83 4.38
C THR A 89 11.38 -11.59 4.59
N VAL A 90 10.61 -11.53 3.51
CA VAL A 90 9.15 -11.53 3.59
C VAL A 90 8.71 -12.97 3.87
N SER A 91 8.77 -13.38 5.12
CA SER A 91 8.43 -14.73 5.58
C SER A 91 7.01 -14.77 6.18
N LEU A 92 6.06 -14.14 5.52
CA LEU A 92 4.66 -14.31 5.85
C LEU A 92 4.21 -15.67 5.31
N ARG A 93 3.48 -16.43 6.14
CA ARG A 93 2.95 -17.73 5.74
C ARG A 93 2.07 -17.60 4.48
N PRO A 94 1.90 -18.69 3.68
CA PRO A 94 1.02 -18.70 2.51
C PRO A 94 -0.42 -18.26 2.78
N ASN A 95 -0.83 -18.22 4.04
CA ASN A 95 -2.13 -17.78 4.53
C ASN A 95 -2.10 -16.32 5.00
N TRP A 96 -1.55 -15.40 4.19
CA TRP A 96 -1.83 -13.99 4.37
C TRP A 96 -3.33 -13.81 4.58
N PRO A 97 -3.79 -13.16 5.66
CA PRO A 97 -5.20 -13.15 6.00
C PRO A 97 -6.00 -12.52 4.87
N ARG A 98 -6.86 -13.33 4.26
CA ARG A 98 -7.88 -12.82 3.33
C ARG A 98 -8.89 -12.04 4.14
N LEU A 99 -8.65 -10.76 4.32
CA LEU A 99 -9.54 -9.89 5.07
C LEU A 99 -10.92 -9.80 4.41
N PRO A 100 -12.00 -9.64 5.18
CA PRO A 100 -13.35 -9.85 4.71
C PRO A 100 -13.76 -8.86 3.62
N LYS A 101 -14.40 -9.38 2.56
CA LYS A 101 -15.03 -8.60 1.49
C LYS A 101 -16.15 -7.67 1.97
N SER A 102 -16.67 -7.90 3.17
CA SER A 102 -17.80 -7.14 3.76
C SER A 102 -17.50 -5.65 3.97
N LEU A 103 -16.22 -5.27 3.93
CA LEU A 103 -15.83 -3.86 4.12
C LEU A 103 -16.14 -2.95 2.93
N GLY A 104 -16.40 -3.52 1.74
CA GLY A 104 -16.50 -2.72 0.52
C GLY A 104 -15.17 -2.05 0.15
N GLN A 105 -15.20 -1.22 -0.89
CA GLN A 105 -14.01 -0.49 -1.32
C GLN A 105 -13.68 0.66 -0.35
N ARG A 106 -12.40 0.87 -0.09
CA ARG A 106 -11.91 2.00 0.70
C ARG A 106 -12.31 3.32 0.05
N PRO A 107 -12.89 4.28 0.79
CA PRO A 107 -13.26 5.58 0.26
C PRO A 107 -12.12 6.29 -0.44
N GLY A 108 -12.37 6.79 -1.65
CA GLY A 108 -11.37 7.45 -2.49
C GLY A 108 -10.48 6.50 -3.30
N PHE A 109 -10.54 5.19 -3.07
CA PHE A 109 -9.76 4.20 -3.83
C PHE A 109 -10.59 3.51 -4.91
N ALA A 110 -9.90 2.93 -5.88
CA ALA A 110 -10.48 2.05 -6.88
C ALA A 110 -9.61 0.79 -7.03
N ALA A 111 -10.23 -0.35 -7.25
CA ALA A 111 -9.52 -1.56 -7.66
C ALA A 111 -8.96 -1.42 -9.08
N ALA A 112 -7.90 -2.17 -9.40
CA ALA A 112 -7.34 -2.21 -10.75
C ALA A 112 -8.40 -2.53 -11.83
N GLN A 113 -9.32 -3.42 -11.50
CA GLN A 113 -10.46 -3.75 -12.40
C GLN A 113 -11.37 -2.52 -12.64
N ALA A 114 -11.67 -1.72 -11.62
CA ALA A 114 -12.50 -0.52 -11.76
C ALA A 114 -11.81 0.57 -12.58
N LEU A 115 -10.48 0.68 -12.49
CA LEU A 115 -9.66 1.62 -13.26
C LEU A 115 -9.63 1.32 -14.77
N GLN A 116 -10.22 0.21 -15.22
CA GLN A 116 -10.51 -0.02 -16.64
C GLN A 116 -11.54 1.00 -17.16
N PHE A 117 -12.47 1.42 -16.31
CA PHE A 117 -13.63 2.25 -16.68
C PHE A 117 -13.58 3.65 -16.06
N THR A 118 -12.88 3.80 -14.94
CA THR A 118 -12.70 5.09 -14.25
C THR A 118 -11.25 5.55 -14.36
N PRO A 119 -10.98 6.86 -14.43
CA PRO A 119 -9.61 7.35 -14.56
C PRO A 119 -8.89 7.55 -13.24
N ARG A 120 -9.59 7.51 -12.09
CA ARG A 120 -9.02 7.91 -10.79
C ARG A 120 -9.33 6.93 -9.67
N GLY A 121 -8.37 6.82 -8.71
CA GLY A 121 -8.55 6.09 -7.47
C GLY A 121 -7.26 6.06 -6.65
N GLY A 122 -7.35 6.38 -5.35
CA GLY A 122 -6.17 6.54 -4.50
C GLY A 122 -5.27 7.67 -5.01
N ASP A 123 -4.01 7.37 -5.24
CA ASP A 123 -3.02 8.31 -5.81
C ASP A 123 -2.96 8.25 -7.34
N ILE A 124 -3.82 7.44 -7.97
CA ILE A 124 -3.84 7.27 -9.41
C ILE A 124 -4.75 8.32 -10.07
N ASP A 125 -4.21 9.03 -11.06
CA ASP A 125 -4.95 9.81 -12.04
C ASP A 125 -4.43 9.50 -13.45
N LEU A 126 -5.10 8.59 -14.14
CA LEU A 126 -4.73 8.16 -15.49
C LEU A 126 -4.87 9.27 -16.54
N THR A 127 -5.61 10.35 -16.24
CA THR A 127 -5.79 11.46 -17.18
C THR A 127 -4.49 12.26 -17.39
N THR A 128 -3.56 12.17 -16.45
CA THR A 128 -2.27 12.85 -16.49
C THR A 128 -1.17 12.04 -17.20
N MET A 129 -1.46 10.79 -17.54
CA MET A 129 -0.52 9.87 -18.19
C MET A 129 -0.68 9.88 -19.71
N PRO A 130 0.42 9.63 -20.48
CA PRO A 130 0.32 9.47 -21.93
C PRO A 130 -0.66 8.35 -22.33
N PRO A 131 -1.55 8.58 -23.34
CA PRO A 131 -2.57 7.58 -23.73
C PRO A 131 -2.02 6.19 -24.08
N PRO A 132 -0.84 6.04 -24.75
CA PRO A 132 -0.27 4.72 -24.99
C PRO A 132 0.12 3.98 -23.70
N LEU A 133 0.61 4.71 -22.68
CA LEU A 133 0.97 4.15 -21.39
C LEU A 133 -0.27 3.75 -20.59
N VAL A 134 -1.33 4.56 -20.62
CA VAL A 134 -2.63 4.20 -20.01
C VAL A 134 -3.16 2.90 -20.60
N ARG A 135 -3.11 2.73 -21.93
CA ARG A 135 -3.53 1.46 -22.57
C ARG A 135 -2.70 0.28 -22.09
N ALA A 136 -1.37 0.44 -21.97
CA ALA A 136 -0.46 -0.62 -21.53
C ALA A 136 -0.71 -1.00 -20.05
N VAL A 137 -0.95 -0.01 -19.19
CA VAL A 137 -1.29 -0.20 -17.76
C VAL A 137 -2.62 -0.93 -17.63
N ARG A 138 -3.67 -0.48 -18.32
CA ARG A 138 -4.97 -1.14 -18.31
C ARG A 138 -4.90 -2.57 -18.86
N ALA A 139 -4.14 -2.81 -19.92
CA ALA A 139 -3.93 -4.16 -20.46
C ALA A 139 -3.28 -5.09 -19.43
N ALA A 140 -2.33 -4.61 -18.64
CA ALA A 140 -1.71 -5.40 -17.57
C ALA A 140 -2.73 -5.76 -16.48
N TRP A 141 -3.59 -4.83 -16.08
CA TRP A 141 -4.65 -5.12 -15.10
C TRP A 141 -5.74 -6.05 -15.64
N SER A 142 -6.07 -5.94 -16.93
CA SER A 142 -7.02 -6.86 -17.59
C SER A 142 -6.50 -8.28 -17.71
N ALA A 143 -5.17 -8.46 -17.73
CA ALA A 143 -4.52 -9.77 -17.80
C ALA A 143 -4.42 -10.50 -16.45
N LEU A 144 -4.85 -9.88 -15.35
CA LEU A 144 -4.90 -10.54 -14.05
C LEU A 144 -5.81 -11.78 -14.11
N PRO A 145 -5.38 -12.92 -13.53
CA PRO A 145 -6.22 -14.10 -13.45
C PRO A 145 -7.49 -13.79 -12.64
N ARG A 146 -8.53 -14.58 -12.87
CA ARG A 146 -9.76 -14.42 -12.08
C ARG A 146 -9.49 -14.82 -10.63
N ALA A 147 -9.69 -13.88 -9.71
CA ALA A 147 -9.64 -14.13 -8.28
C ALA A 147 -10.73 -13.34 -7.56
N ALA A 148 -11.16 -13.86 -6.43
CA ALA A 148 -12.04 -13.09 -5.57
C ALA A 148 -11.25 -11.92 -4.96
N PRO A 149 -11.76 -10.68 -5.04
CA PRO A 149 -11.09 -9.55 -4.42
C PRO A 149 -11.00 -9.72 -2.90
N CYS A 150 -9.93 -9.22 -2.34
CA CYS A 150 -9.70 -9.18 -0.90
C CYS A 150 -9.08 -7.83 -0.52
N VAL A 151 -8.99 -7.53 0.76
CA VAL A 151 -8.19 -6.41 1.22
C VAL A 151 -6.72 -6.76 0.97
N VAL A 152 -6.04 -5.91 0.20
CA VAL A 152 -4.59 -5.98 -0.01
C VAL A 152 -3.92 -4.86 0.76
N HIS A 153 -2.68 -5.09 1.19
CA HIS A 153 -1.83 -4.04 1.74
C HIS A 153 -1.46 -3.02 0.64
N GLY A 154 -1.17 -3.53 -0.54
CA GLY A 154 -0.91 -2.73 -1.75
C GLY A 154 0.52 -2.20 -1.88
N ASP A 155 1.29 -2.17 -0.79
CA ASP A 155 2.72 -1.85 -0.75
C ASP A 155 3.46 -2.76 0.24
N LEU A 156 3.14 -4.06 0.21
CA LEU A 156 3.78 -5.03 1.08
C LEU A 156 5.24 -5.23 0.65
N ASN A 157 6.18 -4.81 1.49
CA ASN A 157 7.60 -4.95 1.26
C ASN A 157 8.35 -5.15 2.58
N ARG A 158 9.67 -5.40 2.53
CA ARG A 158 10.46 -5.71 3.73
C ARG A 158 10.52 -4.56 4.74
N SER A 159 10.51 -3.32 4.27
CA SER A 159 10.55 -2.16 5.18
C SER A 159 9.23 -1.97 5.93
N ASN A 160 8.13 -2.53 5.40
CA ASN A 160 6.81 -2.49 6.02
C ASN A 160 6.52 -3.70 6.91
N LEU A 161 7.52 -4.60 7.09
CA LEU A 161 7.46 -5.77 7.96
C LEU A 161 8.50 -5.63 9.08
N ILE A 162 8.03 -5.52 10.31
CA ILE A 162 8.89 -5.33 11.48
C ILE A 162 8.79 -6.57 12.38
N GLN A 163 9.94 -7.22 12.64
CA GLN A 163 10.02 -8.26 13.63
C GLN A 163 10.02 -7.63 15.02
N THR A 164 9.00 -7.92 15.80
CA THR A 164 8.85 -7.45 17.18
C THR A 164 8.94 -8.62 18.18
N THR A 165 8.96 -8.31 19.46
CA THR A 165 8.83 -9.33 20.53
C THR A 165 7.46 -10.00 20.57
N LYS A 166 6.44 -9.38 19.97
CA LYS A 166 5.05 -9.88 19.92
C LYS A 166 4.69 -10.61 18.63
N GLY A 167 5.63 -10.70 17.67
CA GLY A 167 5.41 -11.26 16.35
C GLY A 167 5.74 -10.28 15.23
N ILE A 168 5.26 -10.57 14.03
CA ILE A 168 5.49 -9.70 12.87
C ILE A 168 4.47 -8.56 12.89
N ALA A 169 4.96 -7.33 12.87
CA ALA A 169 4.14 -6.16 12.64
C ALA A 169 4.13 -5.80 11.15
N VAL A 170 2.97 -5.39 10.67
CA VAL A 170 2.77 -4.88 9.32
C VAL A 170 2.36 -3.42 9.43
N ILE A 171 3.21 -2.55 8.92
CA ILE A 171 3.05 -1.08 8.99
C ILE A 171 2.76 -0.49 7.63
N ASP A 172 2.39 0.80 7.60
CA ASP A 172 2.19 1.60 6.39
C ASP A 172 1.08 1.11 5.44
N TRP A 173 -0.13 1.08 5.94
CA TRP A 173 -1.36 0.68 5.24
C TRP A 173 -1.95 1.78 4.35
N ASP A 174 -1.13 2.71 3.89
CA ASP A 174 -1.61 3.88 3.14
C ASP A 174 -2.19 3.50 1.77
N GLU A 175 -1.66 2.46 1.13
CA GLU A 175 -2.12 1.93 -0.17
C GLU A 175 -3.16 0.80 -0.06
N ALA A 176 -3.57 0.44 1.18
CA ALA A 176 -4.52 -0.65 1.40
C ALA A 176 -5.87 -0.36 0.74
N ARG A 177 -6.43 -1.38 0.10
CA ARG A 177 -7.70 -1.31 -0.64
C ARG A 177 -8.29 -2.69 -0.87
N LEU A 178 -9.53 -2.74 -1.35
CA LEU A 178 -10.11 -3.98 -1.86
C LEU A 178 -9.65 -4.17 -3.32
N ASP A 179 -8.88 -5.23 -3.61
CA ASP A 179 -8.34 -5.49 -4.93
C ASP A 179 -7.99 -6.98 -5.13
N HIS A 180 -7.33 -7.30 -6.25
CA HIS A 180 -6.83 -8.63 -6.57
C HIS A 180 -5.68 -9.02 -5.62
N PRO A 181 -5.69 -10.25 -5.01
CA PRO A 181 -4.67 -10.69 -4.05
C PRO A 181 -3.25 -10.69 -4.61
N GLY A 182 -3.09 -10.78 -5.92
CA GLY A 182 -1.81 -10.76 -6.60
C GLY A 182 -0.96 -9.54 -6.32
N PHE A 183 -1.55 -8.42 -5.90
CA PHE A 183 -0.77 -7.22 -5.54
C PHE A 183 0.13 -7.46 -4.33
N ASP A 184 -0.30 -8.29 -3.37
CA ASP A 184 0.53 -8.67 -2.22
C ASP A 184 1.37 -9.94 -2.48
N HIS A 185 0.93 -10.84 -3.37
CA HIS A 185 1.68 -12.05 -3.75
C HIS A 185 3.05 -11.75 -4.33
N VAL A 186 3.24 -10.60 -5.00
CA VAL A 186 4.53 -10.17 -5.55
C VAL A 186 5.59 -10.11 -4.48
N SER A 187 5.28 -9.50 -3.36
CA SER A 187 6.22 -9.35 -2.24
C SER A 187 6.46 -10.66 -1.49
N LEU A 188 5.50 -11.58 -1.56
CA LEU A 188 5.60 -12.91 -0.96
C LEU A 188 6.36 -13.90 -1.85
N GLY A 189 6.79 -13.51 -3.04
CA GLY A 189 7.45 -14.40 -3.99
C GLY A 189 6.54 -15.47 -4.59
N GLN A 190 5.23 -15.27 -4.55
CA GLN A 190 4.20 -16.23 -4.99
C GLN A 190 3.45 -15.78 -6.24
N ALA A 191 3.84 -14.64 -6.83
CA ALA A 191 3.13 -14.04 -7.93
C ALA A 191 3.43 -14.71 -9.27
N THR A 192 2.40 -14.80 -10.10
CA THR A 192 2.52 -15.10 -11.52
C THR A 192 3.15 -13.93 -12.28
N SER A 193 3.62 -14.15 -13.50
CA SER A 193 4.14 -13.07 -14.35
C SER A 193 3.09 -11.99 -14.65
N ALA A 194 1.82 -12.35 -14.75
CA ALA A 194 0.73 -11.40 -14.93
C ALA A 194 0.52 -10.51 -13.69
N GLU A 195 0.58 -11.08 -12.48
CA GLU A 195 0.47 -10.34 -11.23
C GLU A 195 1.66 -9.40 -11.03
N VAL A 196 2.89 -9.86 -11.31
CA VAL A 196 4.09 -9.00 -11.28
C VAL A 196 3.91 -7.81 -12.22
N ARG A 197 3.43 -8.06 -13.44
CA ARG A 197 3.22 -7.00 -14.41
C ARG A 197 2.11 -6.03 -14.00
N ALA A 198 1.03 -6.53 -13.41
CA ALA A 198 -0.04 -5.70 -12.89
C ALA A 198 0.41 -4.81 -11.72
N ALA A 199 1.25 -5.33 -10.82
CA ALA A 199 1.84 -4.57 -9.72
C ALA A 199 2.80 -3.48 -10.23
N GLN A 200 3.64 -3.77 -11.23
CA GLN A 200 4.48 -2.77 -11.89
C GLN A 200 3.65 -1.65 -12.53
N ALA A 201 2.54 -2.01 -13.19
CA ALA A 201 1.62 -1.05 -13.77
C ALA A 201 0.96 -0.16 -12.70
N TRP A 202 0.63 -0.74 -11.54
CA TRP A 202 0.10 -0.01 -10.39
C TRP A 202 1.11 0.99 -9.84
N GLU A 203 2.34 0.57 -9.61
CA GLU A 203 3.41 1.43 -9.11
C GLU A 203 3.66 2.63 -10.04
N ILE A 204 3.72 2.39 -11.36
CA ILE A 204 3.85 3.46 -12.35
C ILE A 204 2.72 4.47 -12.22
N ALA A 205 1.47 4.00 -12.13
CA ALA A 205 0.30 4.86 -12.07
C ALA A 205 0.25 5.67 -10.76
N CYS A 206 0.56 5.06 -9.62
CA CYS A 206 0.64 5.74 -8.32
C CYS A 206 1.76 6.79 -8.26
N CYS A 207 2.94 6.46 -8.82
CA CYS A 207 4.08 7.38 -8.83
C CYS A 207 3.94 8.52 -9.83
N TRP A 208 3.02 8.44 -10.80
CA TRP A 208 3.04 9.32 -11.98
C TRP A 208 3.04 10.81 -11.65
N GLN A 209 2.25 11.23 -10.68
CA GLN A 209 2.19 12.62 -10.22
C GLN A 209 3.10 12.90 -9.03
N LEU A 210 3.33 11.90 -8.17
CA LEU A 210 4.01 12.10 -6.89
C LEU A 210 5.53 11.99 -7.00
N GLU A 211 5.99 11.11 -7.88
CA GLU A 211 7.40 10.77 -8.11
C GLU A 211 7.67 10.66 -9.62
N PRO A 212 7.53 11.76 -10.38
CA PRO A 212 7.45 11.71 -11.85
C PRO A 212 8.71 11.16 -12.52
N GLU A 213 9.89 11.37 -11.96
CA GLU A 213 11.14 10.84 -12.51
C GLU A 213 11.19 9.30 -12.36
N ARG A 214 10.89 8.80 -11.17
CA ARG A 214 10.76 7.37 -10.89
C ARG A 214 9.71 6.71 -11.79
N ALA A 215 8.53 7.33 -11.90
CA ALA A 215 7.46 6.81 -12.74
C ALA A 215 7.86 6.68 -14.20
N ARG A 216 8.57 7.69 -14.76
CA ARG A 216 9.07 7.64 -16.14
C ARG A 216 10.13 6.55 -16.34
N GLU A 217 11.00 6.31 -15.35
CA GLU A 217 11.99 5.23 -15.41
C GLU A 217 11.30 3.86 -15.39
N LEU A 218 10.38 3.64 -14.46
CA LEU A 218 9.59 2.42 -14.38
C LEU A 218 8.79 2.17 -15.66
N ALA A 219 8.16 3.20 -16.22
CA ALA A 219 7.40 3.12 -17.46
C ALA A 219 8.28 2.70 -18.67
N ARG A 220 9.50 3.24 -18.77
CA ARG A 220 10.45 2.84 -19.82
C ARG A 220 10.82 1.36 -19.73
N ARG A 221 11.06 0.84 -18.52
CA ARG A 221 11.33 -0.59 -18.27
C ARG A 221 10.12 -1.43 -18.62
N PHE A 222 8.95 -1.05 -18.12
CA PHE A 222 7.68 -1.72 -18.32
C PHE A 222 7.32 -1.90 -19.81
N VAL A 223 7.47 -0.84 -20.63
CA VAL A 223 7.21 -0.89 -22.07
C VAL A 223 8.24 -1.72 -22.82
N ARG A 224 9.52 -1.63 -22.44
CA ARG A 224 10.60 -2.42 -23.05
C ARG A 224 10.43 -3.92 -22.81
N ASP A 225 10.05 -4.31 -21.59
CA ASP A 225 9.90 -5.72 -21.21
C ASP A 225 8.68 -6.37 -21.89
N ALA A 226 7.66 -5.58 -22.24
CA ALA A 226 6.53 -6.04 -23.06
C ALA A 226 6.92 -6.43 -24.50
N ARG A 227 8.03 -5.87 -25.02
CA ARG A 227 8.53 -6.14 -26.39
C ARG A 227 9.49 -7.33 -26.46
N ARG A 228 9.95 -7.84 -25.33
CA ARG A 228 10.82 -9.02 -25.29
C ARG A 228 9.94 -10.28 -25.46
N PRO A 229 10.16 -11.09 -26.50
CA PRO A 229 9.47 -12.37 -26.61
C PRO A 229 9.78 -13.21 -25.38
N THR A 230 8.75 -13.74 -24.76
CA THR A 230 8.88 -14.69 -23.64
C THR A 230 9.68 -15.87 -24.17
N LYS A 231 10.95 -16.00 -23.81
CA LYS A 231 11.70 -17.24 -24.05
C LYS A 231 10.97 -18.31 -23.23
N MET A 232 10.13 -19.09 -23.91
CA MET A 232 9.63 -20.35 -23.35
C MET A 232 10.86 -21.17 -22.98
N ARG A 233 11.11 -21.34 -21.68
CA ARG A 233 11.99 -22.43 -21.24
C ARG A 233 11.29 -23.71 -21.68
N ALA A 234 11.88 -24.40 -22.64
CA ALA A 234 11.50 -25.75 -22.96
C ALA A 234 11.53 -26.58 -21.66
N PRO A 235 10.52 -27.43 -21.40
CA PRO A 235 10.61 -28.37 -20.29
C PRO A 235 11.85 -29.20 -20.51
N SER A 236 12.77 -29.16 -19.55
CA SER A 236 13.88 -30.14 -19.50
C SER A 236 13.24 -31.50 -19.23
N CYS A 237 13.40 -32.39 -20.23
CA CYS A 237 13.10 -33.81 -20.09
C CYS A 237 13.95 -34.44 -18.97
#